data_76af9f6090e958e4a92d1f9eb16096dc
#
_entry.id   76af9f6090e958e4a92d1f9eb16096dc
#
_cell.length_a   1.000
_cell.length_b   1.000
_cell.length_c   1.000
_cell.angle_alpha   90.00
_cell.angle_beta   90.00
_cell.angle_gamma   90.00
#
_symmetry.space_group_name_H-M   'P 1'
#
loop_
_entity.id
_entity.type
_entity.pdbx_description
1 polymer ?
#
loop_
_entity_poly.entity_id
_entity_poly.type
_entity_poly.pdbx_seq_one_letter_code
_entity_poly.pdbx_strand_id
1 'polypeptide(L)'
;IVQLNNKIQSEAFILTIMILALSIFIKSYIFDMGIREYLIELIIMIVSIAYLSIRGAMVGYSSMNTIYFGKKFKIIAILLLAILITIFNGIRNYTFYGKNYDGISDIHFLSVIGVTFISSLIFVSFLLGAVYSIERVGQKRLEKQLDNDEE
;
A
#
# COMPACT_ATOMS: atom_id res chain seq x y z
N ILE A 1 -8.79 -26.46 17.09
CA ILE A 1 -9.43 -25.28 17.72
C ILE A 1 -8.49 -24.06 17.62
N VAL A 2 -7.22 -24.16 18.00
CA VAL A 2 -6.25 -23.03 17.95
C VAL A 2 -6.08 -22.50 16.51
N GLN A 3 -5.95 -23.36 15.51
CA GLN A 3 -5.80 -22.95 14.12
C GLN A 3 -7.05 -22.23 13.59
N LEU A 4 -8.24 -22.68 14.00
CA LEU A 4 -9.51 -22.05 13.60
C LEU A 4 -9.62 -20.66 14.21
N ASN A 5 -9.25 -20.51 15.48
CA ASN A 5 -9.26 -19.21 16.16
C ASN A 5 -8.29 -18.22 15.52
N ASN A 6 -7.07 -18.66 15.18
CA ASN A 6 -6.09 -17.83 14.48
C ASN A 6 -6.58 -17.40 13.09
N LYS A 7 -7.29 -18.28 12.38
CA LYS A 7 -7.88 -17.96 11.08
C LYS A 7 -8.97 -16.88 11.23
N ILE A 8 -9.88 -17.03 12.18
CA ILE A 8 -10.95 -16.06 12.45
C ILE A 8 -10.36 -14.69 12.82
N GLN A 9 -9.33 -14.66 13.68
CA GLN A 9 -8.65 -13.42 14.05
C GLN A 9 -7.97 -12.74 12.84
N SER A 10 -7.35 -13.53 11.96
CA SER A 10 -6.75 -13.01 10.74
C SER A 10 -7.81 -12.43 9.79
N GLU A 11 -8.92 -13.11 9.61
CA GLU A 11 -10.03 -12.63 8.77
C GLU A 11 -10.63 -11.34 9.35
N ALA A 12 -10.84 -11.28 10.66
CA ALA A 12 -11.34 -10.09 11.35
C ALA A 12 -10.37 -8.90 11.20
N PHE A 13 -9.06 -9.14 11.28
CA PHE A 13 -8.04 -8.11 11.07
C PHE A 13 -8.10 -7.55 9.65
N ILE A 14 -8.14 -8.44 8.64
CA ILE A 14 -8.23 -8.03 7.23
C ILE A 14 -9.49 -7.22 6.98
N LEU A 15 -10.63 -7.68 7.52
CA LEU A 15 -11.90 -6.97 7.41
C LEU A 15 -11.81 -5.57 8.01
N THR A 16 -11.20 -5.44 9.18
CA THR A 16 -11.01 -4.14 9.85
C THR A 16 -10.16 -3.19 9.03
N ILE A 17 -9.04 -3.67 8.47
CA ILE A 17 -8.20 -2.86 7.58
C ILE A 17 -8.94 -2.44 6.32
N MET A 18 -9.75 -3.33 5.72
CA MET A 18 -10.57 -2.99 4.57
C MET A 18 -11.62 -1.92 4.88
N ILE A 19 -12.28 -2.00 6.04
CA ILE A 19 -13.26 -0.98 6.47
C ILE A 19 -12.56 0.37 6.68
N LEU A 20 -11.41 0.39 7.33
CA LEU A 20 -10.63 1.62 7.52
C LEU A 20 -10.20 2.24 6.18
N ALA A 21 -9.68 1.42 5.25
CA ALA A 21 -9.29 1.86 3.92
C ALA A 21 -10.50 2.43 3.15
N LEU A 22 -11.65 1.77 3.24
CA LEU A 22 -12.88 2.23 2.60
C LEU A 22 -13.36 3.55 3.23
N SER A 23 -13.30 3.70 4.56
CA SER A 23 -13.64 4.95 5.24
C SER A 23 -12.75 6.10 4.78
N ILE A 24 -11.43 5.90 4.73
CA ILE A 24 -10.48 6.91 4.23
C ILE A 24 -10.79 7.27 2.78
N PHE A 25 -11.06 6.26 1.93
CA PHE A 25 -11.40 6.47 0.53
C PHE A 25 -12.67 7.31 0.38
N ILE A 26 -13.74 6.99 1.10
CA ILE A 26 -15.01 7.73 1.06
C ILE A 26 -14.80 9.17 1.52
N LYS A 27 -14.16 9.37 2.67
CA LYS A 27 -13.91 10.72 3.21
C LYS A 27 -13.04 11.55 2.28
N SER A 28 -11.94 10.99 1.79
CA SER A 28 -10.99 11.71 0.94
C SER A 28 -11.49 11.91 -0.49
N TYR A 29 -12.13 10.88 -1.07
CA TYR A 29 -12.45 10.87 -2.50
C TYR A 29 -13.87 11.38 -2.79
N ILE A 30 -14.86 10.95 -2.01
CA ILE A 30 -16.27 11.32 -2.26
C ILE A 30 -16.60 12.66 -1.60
N PHE A 31 -16.17 12.88 -0.36
CA PHE A 31 -16.49 14.08 0.40
C PHE A 31 -15.43 15.18 0.31
N ASP A 32 -14.30 14.93 -0.36
CA ASP A 32 -13.16 15.87 -0.46
C ASP A 32 -12.70 16.44 0.90
N MET A 33 -12.79 15.62 1.94
CA MET A 33 -12.38 16.00 3.27
C MET A 33 -10.86 16.12 3.37
N GLY A 34 -10.39 17.10 4.15
CA GLY A 34 -8.96 17.26 4.42
C GLY A 34 -8.38 16.11 5.24
N ILE A 35 -7.07 15.92 5.17
CA ILE A 35 -6.35 14.85 5.86
C ILE A 35 -6.63 14.79 7.36
N ARG A 36 -6.95 15.93 7.99
CA ARG A 36 -7.26 16.02 9.42
C ARG A 36 -8.50 15.20 9.82
N GLU A 37 -9.44 15.05 8.89
CA GLU A 37 -10.73 14.37 9.13
C GLU A 37 -10.63 12.85 9.13
N TYR A 38 -9.55 12.28 8.59
CA TYR A 38 -9.30 10.85 8.55
C TYR A 38 -7.89 10.46 9.04
N LEU A 39 -7.22 11.40 9.72
CA LEU A 39 -5.85 11.20 10.20
C LEU A 39 -5.75 10.05 11.20
N ILE A 40 -6.75 9.89 12.07
CA ILE A 40 -6.79 8.82 13.06
C ILE A 40 -6.89 7.45 12.38
N GLU A 41 -7.81 7.29 11.44
CA GLU A 41 -7.96 6.05 10.66
C GLU A 41 -6.69 5.72 9.89
N LEU A 42 -6.04 6.73 9.31
CA LEU A 42 -4.79 6.57 8.58
C LEU A 42 -3.65 6.12 9.51
N ILE A 43 -3.53 6.70 10.69
CA ILE A 43 -2.53 6.29 11.69
C ILE A 43 -2.79 4.86 12.15
N ILE A 44 -4.03 4.50 12.48
CA ILE A 44 -4.38 3.15 12.92
C ILE A 44 -4.03 2.14 11.82
N MET A 45 -4.34 2.43 10.57
CA MET A 45 -4.03 1.56 9.43
C MET A 45 -2.51 1.39 9.26
N ILE A 46 -1.74 2.48 9.28
CA ILE A 46 -0.27 2.43 9.13
C ILE A 46 0.37 1.63 10.28
N VAL A 47 -0.01 1.92 11.52
CA VAL A 47 0.53 1.23 12.71
C VAL A 47 0.20 -0.25 12.68
N SER A 48 -1.02 -0.61 12.28
CA SER A 48 -1.45 -2.01 12.18
C SER A 48 -0.67 -2.78 11.12
N ILE A 49 -0.49 -2.19 9.94
CA ILE A 49 0.30 -2.80 8.85
C ILE A 49 1.78 -2.90 9.24
N ALA A 50 2.34 -1.85 9.85
CA ALA A 50 3.72 -1.84 10.31
C ALA A 50 3.95 -2.92 11.39
N TYR A 51 3.06 -3.03 12.37
CA TYR A 51 3.13 -4.08 13.39
C TYR A 51 3.10 -5.48 12.79
N LEU A 52 2.16 -5.74 11.87
CA LEU A 52 2.05 -7.03 11.20
C LEU A 52 3.32 -7.37 10.40
N SER A 53 3.86 -6.39 9.67
CA SER A 53 5.05 -6.55 8.86
C SER A 53 6.30 -6.83 9.72
N ILE A 54 6.50 -6.07 10.79
CA ILE A 54 7.63 -6.24 11.71
C ILE A 54 7.52 -7.58 12.45
N ARG A 55 6.34 -7.89 12.96
CA ARG A 55 6.11 -9.14 13.69
C ARG A 55 6.25 -10.36 12.77
N GLY A 56 5.72 -10.27 11.56
CA GLY A 56 5.89 -11.31 10.53
C GLY A 56 7.37 -11.54 10.20
N ALA A 57 8.13 -10.46 9.98
CA ALA A 57 9.57 -10.55 9.72
C ALA A 57 10.37 -11.18 10.90
N MET A 58 9.95 -10.89 12.14
CA MET A 58 10.61 -11.49 13.33
C MET A 58 10.40 -13.01 13.43
N VAL A 59 9.30 -13.54 12.92
CA VAL A 59 8.95 -14.98 12.92
C VAL A 59 9.39 -15.64 11.60
N GLY A 60 9.99 -14.90 10.66
CA GLY A 60 10.38 -15.42 9.35
C GLY A 60 9.20 -15.60 8.38
N TYR A 61 8.01 -15.11 8.75
CA TYR A 61 6.84 -15.15 7.88
C TYR A 61 6.86 -13.97 6.91
N SER A 62 6.69 -14.25 5.62
CA SER A 62 6.52 -13.23 4.59
C SER A 62 5.05 -13.14 4.19
N SER A 63 4.43 -12.00 4.46
CA SER A 63 3.01 -11.78 4.13
C SER A 63 2.77 -11.59 2.62
N MET A 64 3.73 -11.04 1.90
CA MET A 64 3.60 -10.74 0.48
C MET A 64 4.48 -11.60 -0.43
N ASN A 65 5.45 -12.35 0.12
CA ASN A 65 6.40 -13.18 -0.64
C ASN A 65 7.06 -12.43 -1.82
N THR A 66 7.32 -11.12 -1.64
CA THR A 66 7.84 -10.27 -2.73
C THR A 66 9.21 -10.73 -3.21
N ILE A 67 9.95 -11.47 -2.39
CA ILE A 67 11.27 -12.02 -2.73
C ILE A 67 11.17 -13.00 -3.89
N TYR A 68 10.10 -13.78 -3.95
CA TYR A 68 9.88 -14.79 -5.00
C TYR A 68 9.35 -14.19 -6.31
N PHE A 69 8.89 -12.94 -6.28
CA PHE A 69 8.43 -12.29 -7.51
C PHE A 69 9.60 -11.92 -8.42
N GLY A 70 9.53 -12.33 -9.67
CA GLY A 70 10.51 -11.97 -10.69
C GLY A 70 10.61 -10.44 -10.87
N LYS A 71 11.79 -9.97 -11.31
CA LYS A 71 12.04 -8.54 -11.56
C LYS A 71 11.01 -7.91 -12.50
N LYS A 72 10.62 -8.62 -13.56
CA LYS A 72 9.60 -8.16 -14.52
C LYS A 72 8.23 -7.97 -13.86
N PHE A 73 7.82 -8.91 -13.00
CA PHE A 73 6.55 -8.82 -12.29
C PHE A 73 6.51 -7.61 -11.36
N LYS A 74 7.59 -7.33 -10.63
CA LYS A 74 7.69 -6.15 -9.75
C LYS A 74 7.53 -4.84 -10.53
N ILE A 75 8.19 -4.73 -11.68
CA ILE A 75 8.10 -3.53 -12.54
C ILE A 75 6.67 -3.35 -13.06
N ILE A 76 6.04 -4.43 -13.53
CA ILE A 76 4.66 -4.38 -14.03
C ILE A 76 3.70 -3.98 -12.90
N ALA A 77 3.87 -4.53 -11.71
CA ALA A 77 3.03 -4.20 -10.55
C ALA A 77 3.17 -2.71 -10.16
N ILE A 78 4.39 -2.17 -10.15
CA ILE A 78 4.64 -0.74 -9.88
C ILE A 78 3.94 0.13 -10.93
N LEU A 79 4.08 -0.20 -12.21
CA LEU A 79 3.47 0.56 -13.29
C LEU A 79 1.94 0.52 -13.21
N LEU A 80 1.35 -0.65 -13.00
CA LEU A 80 -0.11 -0.80 -12.89
C LEU A 80 -0.66 0.00 -11.70
N LEU A 81 -0.02 -0.09 -10.54
CA LEU A 81 -0.45 0.66 -9.36
C LEU A 81 -0.31 2.17 -9.57
N ALA A 82 0.79 2.63 -10.17
CA ALA A 82 0.98 4.05 -10.47
C ALA A 82 -0.07 4.57 -11.47
N ILE A 83 -0.40 3.79 -12.51
CA ILE A 83 -1.45 4.12 -13.47
C ILE A 83 -2.81 4.21 -12.77
N LEU A 84 -3.16 3.24 -11.94
CA LEU A 84 -4.41 3.25 -11.19
C LEU A 84 -4.53 4.48 -10.28
N ILE A 85 -3.49 4.79 -9.51
CA ILE A 85 -3.47 5.98 -8.65
C ILE A 85 -3.64 7.25 -9.49
N THR A 86 -2.97 7.32 -10.63
CA THR A 86 -3.05 8.49 -11.53
C THR A 86 -4.43 8.65 -12.12
N ILE A 87 -5.07 7.56 -12.55
CA ILE A 87 -6.44 7.60 -13.09
C ILE A 87 -7.42 8.09 -12.01
N PHE A 88 -7.37 7.50 -10.81
CA PHE A 88 -8.26 7.91 -9.73
C PHE A 88 -8.04 9.36 -9.34
N ASN A 89 -6.80 9.81 -9.22
CA ASN A 89 -6.48 11.20 -8.89
C ASN A 89 -6.89 12.16 -10.02
N GLY A 90 -6.72 11.76 -11.27
CA GLY A 90 -7.16 12.53 -12.43
C GLY A 90 -8.67 12.74 -12.45
N ILE A 91 -9.45 11.67 -12.26
CA ILE A 91 -10.91 11.74 -12.17
C ILE A 91 -11.34 12.65 -11.03
N ARG A 92 -10.76 12.47 -9.84
CA ARG A 92 -11.04 13.32 -8.68
C ARG A 92 -10.72 14.78 -8.94
N ASN A 93 -9.53 15.06 -9.45
CA ASN A 93 -9.11 16.43 -9.77
C ASN A 93 -10.05 17.10 -10.77
N TYR A 94 -10.40 16.37 -11.83
CA TYR A 94 -11.31 16.90 -12.83
C TYR A 94 -12.74 17.11 -12.29
N THR A 95 -13.21 16.23 -11.40
CA THR A 95 -14.54 16.35 -10.79
C THR A 95 -14.64 17.58 -9.88
N PHE A 96 -13.62 17.86 -9.08
CA PHE A 96 -13.65 18.98 -8.14
C PHE A 96 -13.17 20.30 -8.74
N TYR A 97 -12.21 20.26 -9.66
CA TYR A 97 -11.53 21.45 -10.19
C TYR A 97 -11.68 21.62 -11.70
N GLY A 98 -12.51 20.81 -12.36
CA GLY A 98 -12.67 20.83 -13.82
C GLY A 98 -13.12 22.16 -14.40
N LYS A 99 -13.77 23.00 -13.59
CA LYS A 99 -14.15 24.37 -13.98
C LYS A 99 -12.96 25.30 -14.23
N ASN A 100 -11.79 24.94 -13.69
CA ASN A 100 -10.56 25.73 -13.83
C ASN A 100 -9.73 25.30 -15.06
N TYR A 101 -10.22 24.31 -15.82
CA TYR A 101 -9.53 23.77 -17.00
C TYR A 101 -10.36 24.00 -18.26
N ASP A 102 -9.68 24.28 -19.36
CA ASP A 102 -10.31 24.41 -20.69
C ASP A 102 -10.65 23.05 -21.33
N GLY A 103 -10.83 22.02 -20.50
CA GLY A 103 -11.13 20.66 -20.90
C GLY A 103 -10.05 19.65 -20.49
N ILE A 104 -10.25 18.38 -20.89
CA ILE A 104 -9.34 17.28 -20.52
C ILE A 104 -7.95 17.44 -21.18
N SER A 105 -7.86 18.17 -22.28
CA SER A 105 -6.60 18.43 -23.00
C SER A 105 -5.87 19.70 -22.53
N ASP A 106 -6.36 20.35 -21.47
CA ASP A 106 -5.71 21.51 -20.89
C ASP A 106 -4.32 21.16 -20.38
N ILE A 107 -3.33 22.00 -20.69
CA ILE A 107 -1.92 21.80 -20.31
C ILE A 107 -1.74 21.75 -18.78
N HIS A 108 -2.52 22.50 -18.02
CA HIS A 108 -2.47 22.48 -16.56
C HIS A 108 -3.01 21.15 -16.02
N PHE A 109 -4.11 20.64 -16.58
CA PHE A 109 -4.63 19.33 -16.21
C PHE A 109 -3.66 18.20 -16.55
N LEU A 110 -3.08 18.22 -17.76
CA LEU A 110 -2.08 17.25 -18.18
C LEU A 110 -0.82 17.30 -17.30
N SER A 111 -0.41 18.48 -16.85
CA SER A 111 0.70 18.65 -15.91
C SER A 111 0.38 18.00 -14.57
N VAL A 112 -0.83 18.16 -14.04
CA VAL A 112 -1.28 17.49 -12.79
C VAL A 112 -1.22 15.97 -12.95
N ILE A 113 -1.70 15.43 -14.07
CA ILE A 113 -1.62 14.00 -14.37
C ILE A 113 -0.17 13.53 -14.42
N GLY A 114 0.71 14.24 -15.13
CA GLY A 114 2.14 13.91 -15.24
C GLY A 114 2.85 13.91 -13.89
N VAL A 115 2.66 14.95 -13.08
CA VAL A 115 3.25 15.04 -11.73
C VAL A 115 2.72 13.93 -10.83
N THR A 116 1.41 13.66 -10.88
CA THR A 116 0.80 12.58 -10.09
C THR A 116 1.38 11.22 -10.49
N PHE A 117 1.56 10.96 -11.77
CA PHE A 117 2.13 9.69 -12.25
C PHE A 117 3.56 9.49 -11.76
N ILE A 118 4.43 10.50 -11.92
CA ILE A 118 5.82 10.42 -11.45
C ILE A 118 5.89 10.25 -9.94
N SER A 119 5.12 11.02 -9.18
CA SER A 119 5.04 10.92 -7.73
C SER A 119 4.56 9.55 -7.27
N SER A 120 3.57 8.99 -7.96
CA SER A 120 3.04 7.65 -7.69
C SER A 120 4.07 6.56 -7.98
N LEU A 121 4.84 6.67 -9.06
CA LEU A 121 5.92 5.74 -9.36
C LEU A 121 6.98 5.72 -8.25
N ILE A 122 7.42 6.90 -7.81
CA ILE A 122 8.40 7.03 -6.73
C ILE A 122 7.85 6.43 -5.43
N PHE A 123 6.62 6.78 -5.08
CA PHE A 123 5.98 6.33 -3.83
C PHE A 123 5.77 4.81 -3.80
N VAL A 124 5.22 4.23 -4.87
CA VAL A 124 4.99 2.78 -4.98
C VAL A 124 6.31 2.02 -4.98
N SER A 125 7.34 2.54 -5.68
CA SER A 125 8.68 1.94 -5.69
C SER A 125 9.30 1.93 -4.30
N PHE A 126 9.15 3.02 -3.55
CA PHE A 126 9.64 3.13 -2.17
C PHE A 126 8.92 2.13 -1.25
N LEU A 127 7.59 2.04 -1.33
CA LEU A 127 6.81 1.11 -0.52
C LEU A 127 7.19 -0.35 -0.78
N LEU A 128 7.27 -0.75 -2.06
CA LEU A 128 7.68 -2.11 -2.41
C LEU A 128 9.13 -2.40 -2.02
N GLY A 129 10.01 -1.42 -2.12
CA GLY A 129 11.39 -1.53 -1.65
C GLY A 129 11.47 -1.73 -0.13
N ALA A 130 10.65 -1.01 0.65
CA ALA A 130 10.56 -1.17 2.10
C ALA A 130 10.04 -2.56 2.48
N VAL A 131 8.95 -3.02 1.86
CA VAL A 131 8.40 -4.37 2.08
C VAL A 131 9.44 -5.44 1.77
N TYR A 132 10.10 -5.35 0.60
CA TYR A 132 11.16 -6.28 0.20
C TYR A 132 12.32 -6.33 1.22
N SER A 133 12.73 -5.16 1.73
CA SER A 133 13.81 -5.08 2.72
C SER A 133 13.44 -5.76 4.04
N ILE A 134 12.21 -5.55 4.51
CA ILE A 134 11.67 -6.20 5.72
C ILE A 134 11.63 -7.72 5.55
N GLU A 135 11.11 -8.21 4.43
CA GLU A 135 11.04 -9.64 4.13
C GLU A 135 12.43 -10.29 4.05
N ARG A 136 13.38 -9.62 3.42
CA ARG A 136 14.75 -10.10 3.31
C ARG A 136 15.44 -10.24 4.68
N VAL A 137 15.22 -9.29 5.58
CA VAL A 137 15.73 -9.37 6.96
C VAL A 137 15.10 -10.54 7.71
N GLY A 138 13.78 -10.76 7.55
CA GLY A 138 13.07 -11.88 8.15
C GLY A 138 13.63 -13.24 7.69
N GLN A 139 13.84 -13.41 6.38
CA GLN A 139 14.40 -14.67 5.84
C GLN A 139 15.82 -14.95 6.34
N LYS A 140 16.69 -13.94 6.35
CA LYS A 140 18.05 -14.11 6.90
C LYS A 140 18.08 -14.52 8.37
N ARG A 141 17.09 -14.10 9.16
CA ARG A 141 16.98 -14.54 10.56
C ARG A 141 16.54 -15.99 10.67
N LEU A 142 15.59 -16.39 9.82
CA LEU A 142 15.11 -17.77 9.78
C LEU A 142 16.24 -18.74 9.38
N GLU A 143 17.00 -18.41 8.34
CA GLU A 143 18.16 -19.22 7.90
C GLU A 143 19.17 -19.40 9.04
N LYS A 144 19.52 -18.33 9.77
CA LYS A 144 20.44 -18.41 10.91
C LYS A 144 19.91 -19.26 12.08
N GLN A 145 18.58 -19.29 12.28
CA GLN A 145 18.01 -20.14 13.33
C GLN A 145 18.07 -21.62 12.94
N LEU A 146 17.80 -21.94 11.67
CA LEU A 146 17.90 -23.31 11.17
C LEU A 146 19.33 -23.84 11.23
N ASP A 147 20.33 -23.03 10.84
CA ASP A 147 21.74 -23.43 10.92
C ASP A 147 22.19 -23.71 12.37
N ASN A 148 21.67 -22.96 13.35
CA ASN A 148 22.01 -23.17 14.77
C ASN A 148 21.31 -24.39 15.41
N ASP A 149 20.18 -24.82 14.84
CA ASP A 149 19.45 -26.01 15.32
C ASP A 149 20.02 -27.33 14.73
N GLU A 150 20.87 -27.25 13.71
CA GLU A 150 21.56 -28.40 13.08
C GLU A 150 22.95 -28.70 13.71
N GLU A 151 23.50 -27.81 14.54
CA GLU A 151 24.75 -28.04 15.33
C GLU A 151 24.45 -28.58 16.73
#